data_75ecffafe5449dc363211d1ae340e353
#
_entry.id   75ecffafe5449dc363211d1ae340e353
#
_cell.length_a   1.000
_cell.length_b   1.000
_cell.length_c   1.000
_cell.angle_alpha   90.00
_cell.angle_beta   90.00
_cell.angle_gamma   90.00
#
_symmetry.space_group_name_H-M   'P 1'
#
loop_
_entity.id
_entity.type
_entity.pdbx_description
1 polymer ?
#
loop_
_entity_poly.entity_id
_entity_poly.type
_entity_poly.pdbx_seq_one_letter_code
_entity_poly.pdbx_strand_id
1 'polypeptide(L)'
;MASILPGEEAFFDFRKQCLATENWLNKYDENGMQVWVEVPAANKKNHVPKVHKIKCKMTIKDVSAATMYDVIHDGQYRKTWDPAMHESFDIARLSNNADVGYYSWVCPNPIKKRDVVTLRSWQKIDDEYIIINFSVKHPKYPPTKKLVRAVSMLTGYFIKPTGPNSCTFIYLSQADPKGSLPKWVVNRASTRLAPRVMRCVHKAGRDYPEWKKQNSPDQKPWLYPEQNKLPMMDPAELSIQRADSLENVDESSKLDAEDSEDSS
;
A
#
# COMPACT_ATOMS: atom_id res chain seq x y z
N MET A 1 -0.27 -12.63 -25.49
CA MET A 1 -0.59 -12.68 -24.05
C MET A 1 -1.11 -11.30 -23.65
N ALA A 2 -2.08 -11.20 -22.76
CA ALA A 2 -2.51 -9.88 -22.24
C ALA A 2 -1.33 -9.24 -21.48
N SER A 3 -1.16 -7.93 -21.63
CA SER A 3 -0.14 -7.17 -20.89
C SER A 3 -0.41 -7.25 -19.38
N ILE A 4 0.64 -7.44 -18.58
CA ILE A 4 0.55 -7.35 -17.12
C ILE A 4 0.38 -5.90 -16.64
N LEU A 5 0.73 -4.92 -17.50
CA LEU A 5 0.59 -3.51 -17.17
C LEU A 5 -0.89 -3.12 -17.09
N PRO A 6 -1.30 -2.38 -16.05
CA PRO A 6 -2.66 -1.89 -15.91
C PRO A 6 -3.04 -0.97 -17.07
N GLY A 7 -4.17 -1.22 -17.72
CA GLY A 7 -4.80 -0.30 -18.65
C GLY A 7 -5.64 0.77 -17.91
N GLU A 8 -6.19 1.72 -18.68
CA GLU A 8 -7.03 2.81 -18.12
C GLU A 8 -8.20 2.30 -17.28
N GLU A 9 -8.83 1.20 -17.69
CA GLU A 9 -9.94 0.58 -16.96
C GLU A 9 -9.59 0.24 -15.52
N ALA A 10 -8.34 -0.24 -15.26
CA ALA A 10 -7.89 -0.57 -13.91
C ALA A 10 -7.85 0.67 -12.98
N PHE A 11 -7.50 1.84 -13.52
CA PHE A 11 -7.49 3.09 -12.76
C PHE A 11 -8.90 3.59 -12.49
N PHE A 12 -9.82 3.50 -13.46
CA PHE A 12 -11.22 3.84 -13.27
C PHE A 12 -11.89 2.92 -12.24
N ASP A 13 -11.62 1.62 -12.29
CA ASP A 13 -12.14 0.66 -11.32
C ASP A 13 -11.59 0.92 -9.92
N PHE A 14 -10.31 1.24 -9.78
CA PHE A 14 -9.72 1.60 -8.50
C PHE A 14 -10.35 2.86 -7.93
N ARG A 15 -10.51 3.91 -8.75
CA ARG A 15 -11.21 5.14 -8.39
C ARG A 15 -12.62 4.87 -7.88
N LYS A 16 -13.40 4.05 -8.62
CA LYS A 16 -14.76 3.64 -8.24
C LYS A 16 -14.77 2.94 -6.88
N GLN A 17 -13.84 2.03 -6.61
CA GLN A 17 -13.72 1.36 -5.31
C GLN A 17 -13.36 2.32 -4.18
N CYS A 18 -12.48 3.30 -4.42
CA CYS A 18 -12.14 4.34 -3.44
C CYS A 18 -13.36 5.18 -3.04
N LEU A 19 -14.20 5.52 -3.99
CA LEU A 19 -15.38 6.37 -3.80
C LEU A 19 -16.63 5.62 -3.36
N ALA A 20 -16.68 4.29 -3.48
CA ALA A 20 -17.81 3.47 -3.06
C ALA A 20 -18.11 3.63 -1.57
N THR A 21 -19.39 3.73 -1.22
CA THR A 21 -19.87 3.88 0.17
C THR A 21 -20.58 2.63 0.69
N GLU A 22 -21.02 1.74 -0.18
CA GLU A 22 -21.75 0.53 0.17
C GLU A 22 -20.81 -0.61 0.58
N ASN A 23 -21.28 -1.47 1.48
CA ASN A 23 -20.56 -2.65 1.97
C ASN A 23 -19.28 -2.34 2.77
N TRP A 24 -19.24 -1.21 3.46
CA TRP A 24 -18.13 -0.81 4.31
C TRP A 24 -18.56 -0.67 5.77
N LEU A 25 -17.84 -1.34 6.67
CA LEU A 25 -17.97 -1.18 8.12
C LEU A 25 -16.96 -0.16 8.62
N ASN A 26 -17.45 0.93 9.19
CA ASN A 26 -16.59 1.93 9.81
C ASN A 26 -15.92 1.36 11.07
N LYS A 27 -14.61 1.52 11.19
CA LYS A 27 -13.78 1.07 12.31
C LYS A 27 -13.12 2.22 13.06
N TYR A 28 -13.04 3.39 12.44
CA TYR A 28 -12.44 4.60 13.02
C TYR A 28 -12.98 5.82 12.29
N ASP A 29 -13.36 6.85 13.04
CA ASP A 29 -13.85 8.13 12.51
C ASP A 29 -13.52 9.25 13.49
N GLU A 30 -12.36 9.89 13.32
CA GLU A 30 -11.93 11.01 14.14
C GLU A 30 -11.07 11.99 13.35
N ASN A 31 -11.18 13.28 13.66
CA ASN A 31 -10.30 14.34 13.15
C ASN A 31 -10.16 14.38 11.60
N GLY A 32 -11.26 14.11 10.88
CA GLY A 32 -11.26 14.10 9.42
C GLY A 32 -10.59 12.88 8.79
N MET A 33 -10.30 11.87 9.61
CA MET A 33 -9.77 10.58 9.19
C MET A 33 -10.79 9.49 9.46
N GLN A 34 -11.01 8.63 8.47
CA GLN A 34 -11.94 7.52 8.53
C GLN A 34 -11.28 6.24 8.05
N VAL A 35 -11.56 5.12 8.72
CA VAL A 35 -11.10 3.79 8.33
C VAL A 35 -12.28 2.84 8.25
N TRP A 36 -12.36 2.12 7.15
CA TRP A 36 -13.39 1.11 6.90
C TRP A 36 -12.76 -0.22 6.54
N VAL A 37 -13.51 -1.28 6.82
CA VAL A 37 -13.23 -2.64 6.36
C VAL A 37 -14.41 -3.10 5.52
N GLU A 38 -14.14 -3.71 4.36
CA GLU A 38 -15.17 -4.26 3.50
C GLU A 38 -15.90 -5.40 4.20
N VAL A 39 -17.24 -5.41 4.13
CA VAL A 39 -18.07 -6.51 4.58
C VAL A 39 -18.58 -7.32 3.39
N PRO A 40 -18.59 -8.66 3.47
CA PRO A 40 -19.14 -9.49 2.40
C PRO A 40 -20.61 -9.14 2.14
N ALA A 41 -21.01 -9.07 0.86
CA ALA A 41 -22.41 -8.92 0.50
C ALA A 41 -23.24 -10.10 1.08
N ALA A 42 -24.43 -9.80 1.60
CA ALA A 42 -25.30 -10.74 2.34
C ALA A 42 -25.61 -12.04 1.61
N ASN A 43 -25.52 -12.06 0.28
CA ASN A 43 -25.80 -13.23 -0.55
C ASN A 43 -24.63 -14.24 -0.66
N LYS A 44 -23.46 -13.96 -0.05
CA LYS A 44 -22.32 -14.89 0.00
C LYS A 44 -22.11 -15.48 1.39
N LYS A 45 -23.19 -15.95 2.03
CA LYS A 45 -23.20 -16.47 3.42
C LYS A 45 -22.19 -17.59 3.72
N ASN A 46 -21.62 -18.25 2.71
CA ASN A 46 -20.69 -19.37 2.90
C ASN A 46 -19.24 -19.06 2.53
N HIS A 47 -18.90 -17.83 2.18
CA HIS A 47 -17.52 -17.47 1.83
C HIS A 47 -17.12 -16.19 2.56
N VAL A 48 -16.60 -16.34 3.78
CA VAL A 48 -15.89 -15.26 4.44
C VAL A 48 -14.61 -15.05 3.64
N PRO A 49 -14.40 -13.87 3.03
CA PRO A 49 -13.15 -13.62 2.30
C PRO A 49 -11.97 -13.80 3.27
N LYS A 50 -11.01 -14.65 2.90
CA LYS A 50 -9.76 -14.81 3.69
C LYS A 50 -9.00 -13.49 3.81
N VAL A 51 -9.33 -12.52 2.96
CA VAL A 51 -8.64 -11.24 2.84
C VAL A 51 -9.67 -10.12 2.74
N HIS A 52 -9.62 -9.22 3.69
CA HIS A 52 -10.47 -8.04 3.74
C HIS A 52 -9.81 -6.86 3.01
N LYS A 53 -10.64 -6.04 2.37
CA LYS A 53 -10.20 -4.71 1.94
C LYS A 53 -10.27 -3.74 3.11
N ILE A 54 -9.25 -2.91 3.22
CA ILE A 54 -9.20 -1.77 4.15
C ILE A 54 -9.17 -0.50 3.32
N LYS A 55 -10.00 0.45 3.68
CA LYS A 55 -10.04 1.77 3.08
C LYS A 55 -9.81 2.82 4.17
N CYS A 56 -8.84 3.70 3.97
CA CYS A 56 -8.57 4.85 4.82
C CYS A 56 -8.78 6.12 4.00
N LYS A 57 -9.57 7.04 4.51
CA LYS A 57 -9.78 8.36 3.91
C LYS A 57 -9.35 9.44 4.89
N MET A 58 -8.66 10.44 4.40
CA MET A 58 -8.27 11.61 5.17
C MET A 58 -8.57 12.89 4.37
N THR A 59 -9.19 13.86 5.04
CA THR A 59 -9.35 15.21 4.52
C THR A 59 -8.18 16.04 5.01
N ILE A 60 -7.29 16.42 4.11
CA ILE A 60 -6.07 17.20 4.37
C ILE A 60 -6.36 18.66 3.98
N LYS A 61 -6.17 19.59 4.90
CA LYS A 61 -6.50 21.02 4.71
C LYS A 61 -5.28 21.92 4.53
N ASP A 62 -4.08 21.37 4.66
CA ASP A 62 -2.80 22.09 4.76
C ASP A 62 -1.70 21.53 3.86
N VAL A 63 -2.03 20.57 2.99
CA VAL A 63 -1.09 20.00 2.00
C VAL A 63 -1.80 19.79 0.66
N SER A 64 -1.16 20.21 -0.43
CA SER A 64 -1.69 20.05 -1.78
C SER A 64 -1.72 18.59 -2.24
N ALA A 65 -2.60 18.25 -3.18
CA ALA A 65 -2.66 16.93 -3.80
C ALA A 65 -1.34 16.56 -4.49
N ALA A 66 -0.71 17.52 -5.17
CA ALA A 66 0.58 17.31 -5.83
C ALA A 66 1.69 16.98 -4.83
N THR A 67 1.74 17.65 -3.69
CA THR A 67 2.70 17.34 -2.62
C THR A 67 2.48 15.94 -2.04
N MET A 68 1.22 15.56 -1.79
CA MET A 68 0.92 14.22 -1.29
C MET A 68 1.28 13.13 -2.31
N TYR A 69 1.08 13.41 -3.60
CA TYR A 69 1.51 12.51 -4.67
C TYR A 69 3.03 12.32 -4.70
N ASP A 70 3.79 13.41 -4.57
CA ASP A 70 5.25 13.37 -4.48
C ASP A 70 5.73 12.55 -3.28
N VAL A 71 5.13 12.75 -2.10
CA VAL A 71 5.45 12.00 -0.86
C VAL A 71 5.31 10.49 -1.02
N ILE A 72 4.27 10.06 -1.74
CA ILE A 72 4.05 8.61 -1.96
C ILE A 72 5.06 8.04 -2.96
N HIS A 73 5.51 8.83 -3.94
CA HIS A 73 6.47 8.39 -4.94
C HIS A 73 7.92 8.43 -4.47
N ASP A 74 8.29 9.41 -3.62
CA ASP A 74 9.68 9.61 -3.23
C ASP A 74 10.17 8.55 -2.24
N GLY A 75 10.78 7.49 -2.78
CA GLY A 75 11.30 6.36 -2.00
C GLY A 75 12.43 6.75 -1.04
N GLN A 76 13.22 7.80 -1.36
CA GLN A 76 14.24 8.30 -0.44
C GLN A 76 13.61 9.00 0.76
N TYR A 77 12.59 9.82 0.51
CA TYR A 77 11.86 10.46 1.57
C TYR A 77 11.09 9.46 2.45
N ARG A 78 10.52 8.40 1.86
CA ARG A 78 9.80 7.37 2.61
C ARG A 78 10.62 6.78 3.77
N LYS A 79 11.93 6.64 3.60
CA LYS A 79 12.85 6.15 4.64
C LYS A 79 12.86 7.01 5.91
N THR A 80 12.45 8.27 5.81
CA THR A 80 12.48 9.21 6.93
C THR A 80 11.19 9.20 7.76
N TRP A 81 10.06 8.76 7.19
CA TRP A 81 8.76 8.92 7.83
C TRP A 81 7.95 7.62 8.00
N ASP A 82 8.29 6.55 7.29
CA ASP A 82 7.55 5.28 7.38
C ASP A 82 8.12 4.39 8.49
N PRO A 83 7.49 4.36 9.69
CA PRO A 83 8.05 3.64 10.84
C PRO A 83 7.92 2.12 10.71
N ALA A 84 7.10 1.64 9.80
CA ALA A 84 6.91 0.21 9.57
C ALA A 84 7.94 -0.34 8.57
N MET A 85 8.53 0.52 7.74
CA MET A 85 9.45 0.08 6.69
C MET A 85 10.71 -0.53 7.28
N HIS A 86 11.04 -1.75 6.83
CA HIS A 86 12.32 -2.40 7.11
C HIS A 86 13.31 -2.18 5.97
N GLU A 87 12.87 -2.41 4.73
CA GLU A 87 13.66 -2.21 3.53
C GLU A 87 12.75 -1.85 2.35
N SER A 88 13.19 -0.94 1.48
CA SER A 88 12.48 -0.58 0.25
C SER A 88 13.45 -0.10 -0.81
N PHE A 89 13.27 -0.60 -2.04
CA PHE A 89 14.00 -0.14 -3.22
C PHE A 89 13.22 -0.45 -4.50
N ASP A 90 13.43 0.38 -5.51
CA ASP A 90 12.91 0.16 -6.85
C ASP A 90 13.87 -0.79 -7.61
N ILE A 91 13.32 -1.78 -8.31
CA ILE A 91 14.08 -2.82 -9.02
C ILE A 91 14.33 -2.41 -10.47
N ALA A 92 13.26 -2.07 -11.19
CA ALA A 92 13.30 -1.70 -12.59
C ALA A 92 12.09 -0.86 -12.98
N ARG A 93 12.20 -0.08 -14.04
CA ARG A 93 11.05 0.54 -14.69
C ARG A 93 10.47 -0.39 -15.77
N LEU A 94 9.17 -0.36 -15.94
CA LEU A 94 8.43 -1.15 -16.93
C LEU A 94 7.89 -0.26 -18.05
N SER A 95 7.61 1.00 -17.74
CA SER A 95 7.18 2.05 -18.68
C SER A 95 7.49 3.44 -18.09
N ASN A 96 6.99 4.49 -18.71
CA ASN A 96 7.11 5.85 -18.17
C ASN A 96 6.31 6.07 -16.88
N ASN A 97 5.28 5.26 -16.65
CA ASN A 97 4.37 5.35 -15.51
C ASN A 97 4.15 4.00 -14.81
N ALA A 98 5.14 3.10 -14.91
CA ALA A 98 5.12 1.83 -14.18
C ALA A 98 6.53 1.36 -13.85
N ASP A 99 6.67 0.81 -12.66
CA ASP A 99 7.89 0.20 -12.15
C ASP A 99 7.59 -1.09 -11.37
N VAL A 100 8.64 -1.80 -11.03
CA VAL A 100 8.61 -2.92 -10.09
C VAL A 100 9.55 -2.62 -8.94
N GLY A 101 9.07 -2.84 -7.71
CA GLY A 101 9.83 -2.56 -6.50
C GLY A 101 9.67 -3.64 -5.44
N TYR A 102 10.57 -3.59 -4.48
CA TYR A 102 10.59 -4.42 -3.28
C TYR A 102 10.26 -3.57 -2.06
N TYR A 103 9.43 -4.11 -1.17
CA TYR A 103 9.12 -3.49 0.11
C TYR A 103 8.99 -4.56 1.20
N SER A 104 9.61 -4.31 2.35
CA SER A 104 9.45 -5.16 3.53
C SER A 104 9.15 -4.32 4.76
N TRP A 105 8.39 -4.91 5.70
CA TRP A 105 7.97 -4.21 6.90
C TRP A 105 8.06 -5.06 8.17
N VAL A 106 8.18 -4.35 9.28
CA VAL A 106 8.19 -4.91 10.62
C VAL A 106 6.75 -5.15 11.08
N CYS A 107 6.49 -6.31 11.64
CA CYS A 107 5.25 -6.61 12.36
C CYS A 107 5.51 -6.57 13.87
N PRO A 108 4.45 -6.39 14.70
CA PRO A 108 4.58 -6.56 16.15
C PRO A 108 5.07 -7.98 16.48
N ASN A 109 5.93 -8.08 17.50
CA ASN A 109 6.34 -9.40 18.02
C ASN A 109 5.10 -10.20 18.47
N PRO A 110 5.10 -11.53 18.32
CA PRO A 110 6.15 -12.41 17.78
C PRO A 110 6.06 -12.63 16.25
N ILE A 111 5.27 -11.82 15.54
CA ILE A 111 4.97 -11.98 14.12
C ILE A 111 6.22 -11.69 13.29
N LYS A 112 6.58 -12.58 12.37
CA LYS A 112 7.72 -12.38 11.47
C LYS A 112 7.50 -11.16 10.57
N LYS A 113 8.59 -10.51 10.15
CA LYS A 113 8.56 -9.48 9.11
C LYS A 113 7.97 -10.04 7.81
N ARG A 114 7.33 -9.17 7.04
CA ARG A 114 6.76 -9.49 5.72
C ARG A 114 7.50 -8.75 4.63
N ASP A 115 7.45 -9.31 3.43
CA ASP A 115 7.90 -8.64 2.22
C ASP A 115 6.90 -8.79 1.07
N VAL A 116 7.01 -7.91 0.09
CA VAL A 116 6.31 -7.98 -1.19
C VAL A 116 7.23 -7.54 -2.33
N VAL A 117 7.00 -8.09 -3.50
CA VAL A 117 7.47 -7.52 -4.76
C VAL A 117 6.22 -7.08 -5.53
N THR A 118 6.16 -5.82 -5.89
CA THR A 118 4.96 -5.26 -6.51
C THR A 118 5.29 -4.54 -7.81
N LEU A 119 4.43 -4.73 -8.80
CA LEU A 119 4.29 -3.80 -9.91
C LEU A 119 3.49 -2.61 -9.41
N ARG A 120 4.04 -1.40 -9.57
CA ARG A 120 3.38 -0.13 -9.29
C ARG A 120 3.15 0.61 -10.60
N SER A 121 1.96 1.17 -10.77
CA SER A 121 1.64 2.02 -11.91
C SER A 121 0.82 3.22 -11.45
N TRP A 122 0.94 4.34 -12.16
CA TRP A 122 0.30 5.59 -11.77
C TRP A 122 -0.21 6.36 -12.98
N GLN A 123 -1.26 7.13 -12.73
CA GLN A 123 -1.87 7.99 -13.73
C GLN A 123 -2.48 9.24 -13.09
N LYS A 124 -2.42 10.35 -13.79
CA LYS A 124 -3.23 11.53 -13.49
C LYS A 124 -4.41 11.54 -14.45
N ILE A 125 -5.63 11.56 -13.90
CA ILE A 125 -6.90 11.66 -14.67
C ILE A 125 -7.54 12.96 -14.24
N ASP A 126 -7.71 13.88 -15.16
CA ASP A 126 -8.07 15.28 -14.86
C ASP A 126 -7.10 15.87 -13.83
N ASP A 127 -7.61 16.25 -12.66
CA ASP A 127 -6.78 16.74 -11.55
C ASP A 127 -6.54 15.70 -10.45
N GLU A 128 -7.08 14.49 -10.61
CA GLU A 128 -6.96 13.41 -9.63
C GLU A 128 -5.72 12.54 -9.88
N TYR A 129 -5.00 12.18 -8.83
CA TYR A 129 -3.84 11.30 -8.92
C TYR A 129 -4.21 9.91 -8.43
N ILE A 130 -3.85 8.89 -9.21
CA ILE A 130 -4.11 7.49 -8.87
C ILE A 130 -2.80 6.72 -8.97
N ILE A 131 -2.49 5.97 -7.92
CA ILE A 131 -1.38 5.03 -7.89
C ILE A 131 -1.95 3.68 -7.49
N ILE A 132 -1.66 2.64 -8.27
CA ILE A 132 -2.07 1.27 -7.98
C ILE A 132 -0.85 0.37 -7.95
N ASN A 133 -0.88 -0.64 -7.10
CA ASN A 133 0.14 -1.68 -7.08
C ASN A 133 -0.47 -3.04 -6.72
N PHE A 134 0.16 -4.10 -7.20
CA PHE A 134 -0.18 -5.48 -6.91
C PHE A 134 1.06 -6.36 -6.98
N SER A 135 1.01 -7.48 -6.28
CA SER A 135 2.15 -8.39 -6.17
C SER A 135 2.43 -9.14 -7.48
N VAL A 136 3.72 -9.21 -7.80
CA VAL A 136 4.24 -9.94 -8.95
C VAL A 136 5.34 -10.93 -8.53
N LYS A 137 5.48 -12.01 -9.28
CA LYS A 137 6.64 -12.89 -9.22
C LYS A 137 7.75 -12.24 -10.02
N HIS A 138 8.93 -12.12 -9.42
CA HIS A 138 10.12 -11.60 -10.06
C HIS A 138 11.23 -12.67 -10.03
N PRO A 139 11.90 -13.00 -11.14
CA PRO A 139 12.84 -14.11 -11.19
C PRO A 139 14.03 -13.95 -10.24
N LYS A 140 14.50 -12.74 -10.01
CA LYS A 140 15.64 -12.44 -9.13
C LYS A 140 15.25 -12.20 -7.65
N TYR A 141 13.96 -12.13 -7.32
CA TYR A 141 13.47 -11.86 -5.95
C TYR A 141 12.44 -12.90 -5.49
N PRO A 142 12.80 -14.17 -5.44
CA PRO A 142 11.92 -15.23 -4.94
C PRO A 142 11.67 -15.06 -3.44
N PRO A 143 10.61 -15.69 -2.88
CA PRO A 143 10.40 -15.76 -1.44
C PRO A 143 11.61 -16.34 -0.71
N THR A 144 11.89 -15.83 0.49
CA THR A 144 13.02 -16.30 1.32
C THR A 144 12.52 -16.84 2.65
N LYS A 145 13.30 -17.71 3.32
CA LYS A 145 12.95 -18.24 4.65
C LYS A 145 13.01 -17.19 5.77
N LYS A 146 13.66 -16.05 5.52
CA LYS A 146 13.85 -14.98 6.52
C LYS A 146 12.61 -14.11 6.73
N LEU A 147 11.78 -13.98 5.69
CA LEU A 147 10.60 -13.12 5.64
C LEU A 147 9.39 -13.91 5.14
N VAL A 148 8.22 -13.52 5.56
CA VAL A 148 6.97 -14.09 5.02
C VAL A 148 6.58 -13.27 3.79
N ARG A 149 6.55 -13.90 2.61
CA ARG A 149 6.06 -13.26 1.39
C ARG A 149 4.56 -13.05 1.48
N ALA A 150 4.15 -11.82 1.65
CA ALA A 150 2.75 -11.41 1.58
C ALA A 150 2.33 -11.18 0.11
N VAL A 151 1.03 -11.07 -0.11
CA VAL A 151 0.47 -10.81 -1.44
C VAL A 151 -0.46 -9.61 -1.37
N SER A 152 -0.09 -8.54 -2.05
CA SER A 152 -1.01 -7.44 -2.37
C SER A 152 -1.79 -7.82 -3.62
N MET A 153 -3.10 -8.02 -3.50
CA MET A 153 -3.96 -8.23 -4.66
C MET A 153 -4.28 -6.91 -5.34
N LEU A 154 -4.47 -5.86 -4.55
CA LEU A 154 -4.64 -4.49 -4.99
C LEU A 154 -4.35 -3.57 -3.81
N THR A 155 -3.41 -2.68 -3.96
CA THR A 155 -3.15 -1.59 -3.03
C THR A 155 -2.98 -0.31 -3.83
N GLY A 156 -3.39 0.82 -3.29
CA GLY A 156 -3.19 2.07 -4.02
C GLY A 156 -3.65 3.29 -3.26
N TYR A 157 -3.48 4.42 -3.94
CA TYR A 157 -3.77 5.75 -3.44
C TYR A 157 -4.61 6.50 -4.48
N PHE A 158 -5.64 7.15 -4.00
CA PHE A 158 -6.43 8.11 -4.75
C PHE A 158 -6.34 9.46 -4.06
N ILE A 159 -5.87 10.48 -4.78
CA ILE A 159 -5.61 11.80 -4.22
C ILE A 159 -6.34 12.83 -5.09
N LYS A 160 -7.32 13.48 -4.51
CA LYS A 160 -8.18 14.47 -5.18
C LYS A 160 -7.94 15.85 -4.59
N PRO A 161 -7.56 16.87 -5.38
CA PRO A 161 -7.49 18.24 -4.91
C PRO A 161 -8.86 18.74 -4.44
N THR A 162 -8.87 19.49 -3.36
CA THR A 162 -10.06 20.19 -2.83
C THR A 162 -9.84 21.69 -2.70
N GLY A 163 -8.63 22.14 -3.00
CA GLY A 163 -8.17 23.52 -3.04
C GLY A 163 -6.66 23.57 -3.30
N PRO A 164 -6.07 24.76 -3.40
CA PRO A 164 -4.64 24.92 -3.72
C PRO A 164 -3.71 24.17 -2.77
N ASN A 165 -4.03 24.16 -1.47
CA ASN A 165 -3.25 23.51 -0.42
C ASN A 165 -4.09 22.49 0.37
N SER A 166 -5.04 21.84 -0.30
CA SER A 166 -5.89 20.84 0.36
C SER A 166 -6.26 19.71 -0.58
N CYS A 167 -6.47 18.52 -0.02
CA CYS A 167 -6.89 17.36 -0.79
C CYS A 167 -7.67 16.34 0.04
N THR A 168 -8.39 15.46 -0.65
CA THR A 168 -8.86 14.19 -0.12
C THR A 168 -7.84 13.13 -0.48
N PHE A 169 -7.31 12.44 0.51
CA PHE A 169 -6.36 11.34 0.37
C PHE A 169 -7.03 10.03 0.77
N ILE A 170 -7.09 9.06 -0.15
CA ILE A 170 -7.66 7.73 0.11
C ILE A 170 -6.58 6.68 -0.15
N TYR A 171 -6.37 5.83 0.84
CA TYR A 171 -5.61 4.59 0.73
C TYR A 171 -6.58 3.41 0.72
N LEU A 172 -6.46 2.52 -0.24
CA LEU A 172 -7.24 1.29 -0.33
C LEU A 172 -6.29 0.12 -0.50
N SER A 173 -6.47 -0.92 0.30
CA SER A 173 -5.62 -2.12 0.24
C SER A 173 -6.44 -3.38 0.38
N GLN A 174 -6.16 -4.36 -0.47
CA GLN A 174 -6.56 -5.75 -0.36
C GLN A 174 -5.29 -6.60 -0.41
N ALA A 175 -4.82 -7.03 0.75
CA ALA A 175 -3.57 -7.78 0.87
C ALA A 175 -3.73 -8.99 1.80
N ASP A 176 -3.16 -10.12 1.38
CA ASP A 176 -3.01 -11.31 2.21
C ASP A 176 -1.62 -11.25 2.88
N PRO A 177 -1.53 -10.98 4.18
CA PRO A 177 -0.26 -10.94 4.88
C PRO A 177 0.39 -12.31 5.03
N LYS A 178 -0.31 -13.38 4.64
CA LYS A 178 0.06 -14.79 4.85
C LYS A 178 0.37 -15.09 6.32
N GLY A 179 0.47 -16.38 6.63
CA GLY A 179 0.60 -16.82 8.02
C GLY A 179 -0.73 -16.83 8.78
N SER A 180 -0.74 -17.46 9.93
CA SER A 180 -1.92 -17.53 10.81
C SER A 180 -1.94 -16.29 11.70
N LEU A 181 -2.54 -15.20 11.22
CA LEU A 181 -2.68 -13.99 12.04
C LEU A 181 -3.92 -14.09 12.95
N PRO A 182 -3.76 -13.90 14.27
CA PRO A 182 -4.89 -13.85 15.19
C PRO A 182 -5.86 -12.70 14.86
N LYS A 183 -7.13 -12.85 15.23
CA LYS A 183 -8.17 -11.83 15.00
C LYS A 183 -7.83 -10.49 15.63
N TRP A 184 -7.14 -10.48 16.79
CA TRP A 184 -6.73 -9.24 17.44
C TRP A 184 -5.72 -8.43 16.61
N VAL A 185 -4.82 -9.09 15.86
CA VAL A 185 -3.87 -8.41 14.95
C VAL A 185 -4.63 -7.71 13.83
N VAL A 186 -5.60 -8.39 13.21
CA VAL A 186 -6.42 -7.83 12.14
C VAL A 186 -7.25 -6.64 12.66
N ASN A 187 -7.84 -6.77 13.85
CA ASN A 187 -8.57 -5.68 14.48
C ASN A 187 -7.65 -4.49 14.81
N ARG A 188 -6.50 -4.74 15.40
CA ARG A 188 -5.51 -3.70 15.74
C ARG A 188 -4.97 -2.98 14.48
N ALA A 189 -4.86 -3.70 13.35
CA ALA A 189 -4.44 -3.10 12.09
C ALA A 189 -5.41 -2.00 11.64
N SER A 190 -6.72 -2.24 11.65
CA SER A 190 -7.72 -1.26 11.21
C SER A 190 -8.00 -0.14 12.23
N THR A 191 -7.95 -0.43 13.54
CA THR A 191 -8.35 0.54 14.58
C THR A 191 -7.21 1.39 15.12
N ARG A 192 -5.95 0.91 15.04
CA ARG A 192 -4.78 1.61 15.60
C ARG A 192 -3.65 1.85 14.60
N LEU A 193 -3.26 0.81 13.83
CA LEU A 193 -2.11 0.93 12.93
C LEU A 193 -2.44 1.81 11.72
N ALA A 194 -3.59 1.60 11.06
CA ALA A 194 -3.98 2.38 9.90
C ALA A 194 -4.11 3.90 10.23
N PRO A 195 -4.80 4.33 11.30
CA PRO A 195 -4.82 5.73 11.70
C PRO A 195 -3.43 6.30 12.02
N ARG A 196 -2.55 5.51 12.66
CA ARG A 196 -1.18 5.95 12.94
C ARG A 196 -0.39 6.19 11.66
N VAL A 197 -0.44 5.25 10.70
CA VAL A 197 0.24 5.40 9.41
C VAL A 197 -0.29 6.61 8.65
N MET A 198 -1.60 6.82 8.62
CA MET A 198 -2.20 7.98 7.96
C MET A 198 -1.74 9.30 8.57
N ARG A 199 -1.59 9.38 9.91
CA ARG A 199 -0.99 10.57 10.57
C ARG A 199 0.47 10.78 10.17
N CYS A 200 1.26 9.70 10.06
CA CYS A 200 2.64 9.80 9.57
C CYS A 200 2.68 10.32 8.12
N VAL A 201 1.82 9.83 7.25
CA VAL A 201 1.71 10.29 5.86
C VAL A 201 1.33 11.78 5.79
N HIS A 202 0.36 12.23 6.59
CA HIS A 202 -0.02 13.65 6.64
C HIS A 202 1.13 14.53 7.13
N LYS A 203 1.79 14.12 8.23
CA LYS A 203 2.97 14.84 8.72
C LYS A 203 4.07 14.89 7.65
N ALA A 204 4.31 13.78 6.98
CA ALA A 204 5.27 13.72 5.87
C ALA A 204 4.91 14.71 4.75
N GLY A 205 3.62 14.85 4.42
CA GLY A 205 3.16 15.85 3.44
C GLY A 205 3.52 17.27 3.81
N ARG A 206 3.37 17.64 5.08
CA ARG A 206 3.74 18.98 5.58
C ARG A 206 5.25 19.23 5.55
N ASP A 207 6.03 18.22 5.90
CA ASP A 207 7.47 18.36 6.05
C ASP A 207 8.21 18.19 4.70
N TYR A 208 7.57 17.59 3.69
CA TYR A 208 8.18 17.27 2.40
C TYR A 208 8.78 18.46 1.64
N PRO A 209 8.12 19.63 1.53
CA PRO A 209 8.67 20.74 0.76
C PRO A 209 10.02 21.20 1.27
N GLU A 210 10.22 21.24 2.58
CA GLU A 210 11.48 21.64 3.18
C GLU A 210 12.56 20.57 3.02
N TRP A 211 12.19 19.30 3.25
CA TRP A 211 13.10 18.18 3.01
C TRP A 211 13.55 18.12 1.54
N LYS A 212 12.61 18.31 0.61
CA LYS A 212 12.88 18.21 -0.83
C LYS A 212 13.84 19.30 -1.33
N LYS A 213 13.76 20.52 -0.79
CA LYS A 213 14.70 21.59 -1.10
C LYS A 213 16.17 21.20 -0.82
N GLN A 214 16.40 20.38 0.20
CA GLN A 214 17.72 19.92 0.63
C GLN A 214 18.12 18.59 -0.03
N ASN A 215 17.18 17.87 -0.68
CA ASN A 215 17.38 16.52 -1.21
C ASN A 215 16.96 16.43 -2.68
N SER A 216 17.81 16.93 -3.57
CA SER A 216 17.61 16.89 -5.02
C SER A 216 16.24 17.46 -5.44
N PRO A 217 16.02 18.78 -5.31
CA PRO A 217 14.70 19.43 -5.46
C PRO A 217 14.04 19.18 -6.83
N ASP A 218 14.83 19.08 -7.88
CA ASP A 218 14.36 18.92 -9.25
C ASP A 218 14.19 17.44 -9.67
N GLN A 219 14.58 16.48 -8.82
CA GLN A 219 14.50 15.07 -9.13
C GLN A 219 13.12 14.51 -8.77
N LYS A 220 12.28 14.32 -9.79
CA LYS A 220 10.92 13.75 -9.68
C LYS A 220 10.65 12.79 -10.84
N PRO A 221 11.29 11.61 -10.89
CA PRO A 221 11.20 10.68 -12.02
C PRO A 221 9.77 10.16 -12.28
N TRP A 222 8.85 10.27 -11.33
CA TRP A 222 7.43 9.97 -11.49
C TRP A 222 6.65 11.04 -12.26
N LEU A 223 7.20 12.26 -12.38
CA LEU A 223 6.67 13.36 -13.22
C LEU A 223 7.49 13.51 -14.51
N TYR A 224 8.79 13.28 -14.44
CA TYR A 224 9.76 13.47 -15.50
C TYR A 224 10.46 12.15 -15.81
N PRO A 225 9.88 11.29 -16.67
CA PRO A 225 10.38 9.94 -16.92
C PRO A 225 11.84 9.87 -17.41
N GLU A 226 12.32 10.93 -18.04
CA GLU A 226 13.72 11.08 -18.49
C GLU A 226 14.72 11.12 -17.34
N GLN A 227 14.28 11.48 -16.13
CA GLN A 227 15.11 11.47 -14.91
C GLN A 227 15.25 10.07 -14.30
N ASN A 228 14.46 9.10 -14.75
CA ASN A 228 14.47 7.75 -14.21
C ASN A 228 15.67 6.97 -14.74
N LYS A 229 16.61 6.65 -13.85
CA LYS A 229 17.85 5.92 -14.13
C LYS A 229 17.75 4.41 -13.89
N LEU A 230 16.59 3.91 -13.47
CA LEU A 230 16.39 2.47 -13.28
C LEU A 230 16.51 1.72 -14.62
N PRO A 231 17.03 0.49 -14.61
CA PRO A 231 17.05 -0.34 -15.81
C PRO A 231 15.63 -0.59 -16.32
N MET A 232 15.47 -0.65 -17.64
CA MET A 232 14.23 -1.13 -18.25
C MET A 232 14.15 -2.65 -18.13
N MET A 233 12.97 -3.13 -17.79
CA MET A 233 12.65 -4.56 -17.74
C MET A 233 11.42 -4.81 -18.62
N ASP A 234 11.44 -5.94 -19.36
CA ASP A 234 10.26 -6.35 -20.11
C ASP A 234 9.17 -6.82 -19.13
N PRO A 235 7.96 -6.23 -19.18
CA PRO A 235 6.83 -6.68 -18.36
C PRO A 235 6.51 -8.19 -18.52
N ALA A 236 6.85 -8.81 -19.65
CA ALA A 236 6.65 -10.24 -19.91
C ALA A 236 7.51 -11.14 -19.01
N GLU A 237 8.58 -10.62 -18.39
CA GLU A 237 9.39 -11.35 -17.40
C GLU A 237 8.67 -11.49 -16.05
N LEU A 238 7.59 -10.75 -15.83
CA LEU A 238 6.80 -10.77 -14.61
C LEU A 238 5.51 -11.57 -14.79
N SER A 239 5.02 -12.14 -13.69
CA SER A 239 3.69 -12.75 -13.64
C SER A 239 3.00 -12.37 -12.33
N ILE A 240 1.66 -12.37 -12.30
CA ILE A 240 0.90 -12.03 -11.10
C ILE A 240 1.20 -13.05 -9.99
N GLN A 241 1.57 -12.55 -8.81
CA GLN A 241 1.72 -13.37 -7.61
C GLN A 241 0.33 -13.60 -7.00
N ARG A 242 -0.11 -14.87 -6.97
CA ARG A 242 -1.35 -15.26 -6.31
C ARG A 242 -1.08 -15.77 -4.90
N ALA A 243 -2.03 -15.55 -3.99
CA ALA A 243 -1.90 -16.00 -2.61
C ALA A 243 -1.90 -17.53 -2.47
N ASP A 244 -2.67 -18.23 -3.29
CA ASP A 244 -2.75 -19.70 -3.32
C ASP A 244 -1.47 -20.38 -3.81
N SER A 245 -0.62 -19.66 -4.54
CA SER A 245 0.66 -20.18 -5.04
C SER A 245 1.82 -20.07 -4.04
N LEU A 246 1.57 -19.60 -2.82
CA LEU A 246 2.56 -19.49 -1.75
C LEU A 246 2.22 -20.46 -0.62
N GLU A 247 3.25 -21.09 -0.05
CA GLU A 247 3.08 -21.88 1.16
C GLU A 247 2.54 -21.03 2.32
N ASN A 248 1.66 -21.62 3.12
CA ASN A 248 1.26 -21.02 4.38
C ASN A 248 2.38 -21.18 5.41
N VAL A 249 2.74 -20.09 6.06
CA VAL A 249 3.66 -20.12 7.18
C VAL A 249 2.85 -20.22 8.46
N ASP A 250 3.04 -21.31 9.21
CA ASP A 250 2.41 -21.46 10.52
C ASP A 250 3.24 -20.67 11.56
N GLU A 251 2.58 -19.70 12.17
CA GLU A 251 3.14 -18.87 13.26
C GLU A 251 2.37 -19.09 14.58
N SER A 252 1.37 -20.00 14.61
CA SER A 252 0.47 -20.19 15.75
C SER A 252 1.21 -20.57 17.03
N SER A 253 2.23 -21.44 16.95
CA SER A 253 3.02 -21.87 18.12
C SER A 253 3.80 -20.76 18.82
N LYS A 254 4.00 -19.61 18.16
CA LYS A 254 4.67 -18.44 18.76
C LYS A 254 3.69 -17.44 19.37
N LEU A 255 2.44 -17.48 18.95
CA LEU A 255 1.39 -16.57 19.37
C LEU A 255 0.74 -17.01 20.67
N ASP A 256 0.65 -18.33 20.91
CA ASP A 256 0.07 -18.91 22.12
C ASP A 256 0.95 -18.70 23.35
N ALA A 257 2.24 -18.42 23.17
CA ALA A 257 3.19 -18.19 24.27
C ALA A 257 3.07 -16.80 24.93
N GLU A 258 2.58 -15.78 24.20
CA GLU A 258 2.43 -14.40 24.75
C GLU A 258 1.05 -14.14 25.36
N ASP A 259 -0.02 -14.82 24.90
CA ASP A 259 -1.35 -14.70 25.52
C ASP A 259 -1.38 -15.24 26.97
N SER A 260 -0.35 -16.02 27.38
CA SER A 260 -0.20 -16.54 28.74
C SER A 260 0.52 -15.58 29.70
N GLU A 261 1.26 -14.59 29.19
CA GLU A 261 2.01 -13.63 30.03
C GLU A 261 1.22 -12.35 30.33
N ASP A 262 0.24 -11.98 29.49
CA ASP A 262 -0.62 -10.79 29.70
C ASP A 262 -1.84 -11.07 30.64
N SER A 263 -1.94 -12.28 31.18
CA SER A 263 -3.01 -12.72 32.10
C SER A 263 -2.53 -12.88 33.54
N SER A 264 -1.37 -12.33 33.88
CA SER A 264 -0.81 -12.43 35.24
C SER A 264 -0.73 -11.06 35.90
#